data_aee7243bce5f7218be7eabe4d4a5647c
#
_entry.id   aee7243bce5f7218be7eabe4d4a5647c
#
_cell.length_a   1.000
_cell.length_b   1.000
_cell.length_c   1.000
_cell.angle_alpha   90.00
_cell.angle_beta   90.00
_cell.angle_gamma   90.00
#
_symmetry.space_group_name_H-M   'P 1'
#
loop_
_entity.id
_entity.type
_entity.pdbx_description
1 polymer ?
#
loop_
_entity_poly.entity_id
_entity_poly.type
_entity_poly.pdbx_seq_one_letter_code
_entity_poly.pdbx_strand_id
1 'polypeptide(L)'
;MASEFEKAEKFGKARALAAPFIGALILALQQGIIFGWDWEATSSGALLQVGLWLFFAIVMLLLLLTGGGWFLDKKARAIANDEPSVSSRQRAIKIGFVVSLVTCFLVVAVSPFDPLPAQRAAHIIASMGLGTAFVALGMSELFAHG
;
A
#
# COMPACT_ATOMS: atom_id res chain seq x y z
N MET A 1 -29.90 6.23 -14.84
CA MET A 1 -29.13 6.05 -13.59
C MET A 1 -28.45 4.69 -13.64
N ALA A 2 -27.12 4.62 -13.44
CA ALA A 2 -26.42 3.35 -13.34
C ALA A 2 -26.94 2.57 -12.12
N SER A 3 -27.16 1.25 -12.26
CA SER A 3 -27.59 0.42 -11.14
C SER A 3 -26.48 0.36 -10.08
N GLU A 4 -26.82 0.09 -8.81
CA GLU A 4 -25.82 -0.04 -7.73
C GLU A 4 -24.81 -1.15 -8.03
N PHE A 5 -25.24 -2.18 -8.75
CA PHE A 5 -24.39 -3.26 -9.22
C PHE A 5 -23.36 -2.75 -10.24
N GLU A 6 -23.75 -1.94 -11.22
CA GLU A 6 -22.85 -1.36 -12.22
C GLU A 6 -21.80 -0.44 -11.58
N LYS A 7 -22.20 0.33 -10.56
CA LYS A 7 -21.26 1.17 -9.79
C LYS A 7 -20.24 0.32 -9.04
N ALA A 8 -20.66 -0.75 -8.38
CA ALA A 8 -19.81 -1.66 -7.65
C ALA A 8 -18.81 -2.38 -8.58
N GLU A 9 -19.28 -2.84 -9.76
CA GLU A 9 -18.44 -3.50 -10.76
C GLU A 9 -17.39 -2.55 -11.33
N LYS A 10 -17.76 -1.32 -11.70
CA LYS A 10 -16.81 -0.29 -12.17
C LYS A 10 -15.77 0.03 -11.12
N PHE A 11 -16.18 0.13 -9.85
CA PHE A 11 -15.26 0.36 -8.74
C PHE A 11 -14.30 -0.82 -8.55
N GLY A 12 -14.79 -2.05 -8.58
CA GLY A 12 -13.96 -3.26 -8.48
C GLY A 12 -12.90 -3.32 -9.58
N LYS A 13 -13.29 -3.10 -10.83
CA LYS A 13 -12.35 -3.05 -11.98
C LYS A 13 -11.32 -1.92 -11.85
N ALA A 14 -11.75 -0.73 -11.44
CA ALA A 14 -10.84 0.40 -11.22
C ALA A 14 -9.82 0.10 -10.11
N ARG A 15 -10.26 -0.52 -9.01
CA ARG A 15 -9.40 -0.93 -7.90
C ARG A 15 -8.40 -2.01 -8.33
N ALA A 16 -8.84 -3.02 -9.06
CA ALA A 16 -7.99 -4.09 -9.57
C ALA A 16 -6.85 -3.56 -10.46
N LEU A 17 -7.12 -2.55 -11.28
CA LEU A 17 -6.10 -1.91 -12.12
C LEU A 17 -5.22 -0.93 -11.33
N ALA A 18 -5.81 -0.15 -10.42
CA ALA A 18 -5.08 0.88 -9.68
C ALA A 18 -4.17 0.30 -8.59
N ALA A 19 -4.58 -0.79 -7.91
CA ALA A 19 -3.85 -1.34 -6.79
C ALA A 19 -2.41 -1.77 -7.13
N PRO A 20 -2.12 -2.54 -8.20
CA PRO A 20 -0.76 -2.92 -8.53
C PRO A 20 0.08 -1.71 -8.97
N PHE A 21 -0.53 -0.72 -9.64
CA PHE A 21 0.16 0.50 -10.02
C PHE A 21 0.55 1.33 -8.80
N ILE A 22 -0.35 1.49 -7.84
CA ILE A 22 -0.07 2.16 -6.57
C ILE A 22 1.03 1.42 -5.81
N GLY A 23 0.97 0.09 -5.74
CA GLY A 23 2.00 -0.73 -5.11
C GLY A 23 3.38 -0.53 -5.74
N ALA A 24 3.45 -0.58 -7.07
CA ALA A 24 4.68 -0.34 -7.81
C ALA A 24 5.22 1.09 -7.60
N LEU A 25 4.33 2.09 -7.55
CA LEU A 25 4.70 3.48 -7.27
C LEU A 25 5.28 3.63 -5.86
N ILE A 26 4.66 3.02 -4.85
CA ILE A 26 5.19 3.02 -3.47
C ILE A 26 6.60 2.42 -3.44
N LEU A 27 6.81 1.28 -4.08
CA LEU A 27 8.11 0.62 -4.14
C LEU A 27 9.14 1.45 -4.91
N ALA A 28 8.76 2.12 -5.99
CA ALA A 28 9.65 3.01 -6.74
C ALA A 28 10.03 4.26 -5.95
N LEU A 29 9.07 4.89 -5.25
CA LEU A 29 9.33 6.06 -4.41
C LEU A 29 10.22 5.75 -3.21
N GLN A 30 10.19 4.51 -2.71
CA GLN A 30 11.06 4.05 -1.64
C GLN A 30 12.54 4.22 -1.99
N GLN A 31 12.92 3.99 -3.24
CA GLN A 31 14.33 4.05 -3.68
C GLN A 31 14.91 5.47 -3.69
N GLY A 32 14.13 6.50 -3.36
CA GLY A 32 14.58 7.89 -3.40
C GLY A 32 14.93 8.39 -4.81
N ILE A 33 14.66 7.58 -5.84
CA ILE A 33 15.04 7.83 -7.23
C ILE A 33 14.43 9.13 -7.76
N ILE A 34 13.22 9.51 -7.26
CA ILE A 34 12.48 10.67 -7.77
C ILE A 34 12.73 11.92 -6.95
N PHE A 35 13.07 11.82 -5.65
CA PHE A 35 13.06 12.98 -4.74
C PHE A 35 14.35 13.26 -3.98
N GLY A 36 15.39 12.41 -4.08
CA GLY A 36 16.68 12.65 -3.38
C GLY A 36 16.47 12.92 -1.88
N TRP A 37 15.75 12.05 -1.17
CA TRP A 37 15.35 12.30 0.21
C TRP A 37 16.51 12.33 1.16
N ASP A 38 16.76 13.50 1.72
CA ASP A 38 17.77 13.69 2.77
C ASP A 38 17.14 13.42 4.13
N TRP A 39 17.25 12.16 4.56
CA TRP A 39 16.68 11.68 5.83
C TRP A 39 17.45 12.19 7.06
N GLU A 40 18.64 12.77 6.86
CA GLU A 40 19.50 13.28 7.93
C GLU A 40 19.26 14.78 8.18
N ALA A 41 18.58 15.47 7.27
CA ALA A 41 18.31 16.88 7.40
C ALA A 41 17.26 17.16 8.49
N THR A 42 17.65 17.91 9.51
CA THR A 42 16.75 18.43 10.56
C THR A 42 16.01 19.71 10.12
N SER A 43 16.01 20.00 8.82
CA SER A 43 15.34 21.16 8.25
C SER A 43 13.81 21.04 8.30
N SER A 44 13.10 22.17 8.32
CA SER A 44 11.62 22.21 8.25
C SER A 44 11.09 21.44 7.03
N GLY A 45 11.86 21.39 5.92
CA GLY A 45 11.52 20.64 4.72
C GLY A 45 11.54 19.12 4.93
N ALA A 46 12.52 18.60 5.68
CA ALA A 46 12.59 17.17 5.99
C ALA A 46 11.42 16.71 6.88
N LEU A 47 11.04 17.52 7.88
CA LEU A 47 9.86 17.22 8.72
C LEU A 47 8.56 17.19 7.92
N LEU A 48 8.39 18.14 6.99
CA LEU A 48 7.23 18.16 6.10
C LEU A 48 7.19 16.92 5.22
N GLN A 49 8.33 16.50 4.69
CA GLN A 49 8.47 15.34 3.81
C GLN A 49 8.09 14.03 4.54
N VAL A 50 8.62 13.85 5.76
CA VAL A 50 8.26 12.71 6.62
C VAL A 50 6.78 12.72 6.97
N GLY A 51 6.22 13.90 7.30
CA GLY A 51 4.80 14.07 7.61
C GLY A 51 3.90 13.71 6.43
N LEU A 52 4.22 14.18 5.22
CA LEU A 52 3.49 13.85 4.01
C LEU A 52 3.56 12.35 3.69
N TRP A 53 4.73 11.75 3.85
CA TRP A 53 4.89 10.32 3.63
C TRP A 53 4.06 9.49 4.64
N LEU A 54 4.10 9.84 5.93
CA LEU A 54 3.29 9.19 6.96
C LEU A 54 1.80 9.33 6.68
N PHE A 55 1.34 10.51 6.31
CA PHE A 55 -0.05 10.75 5.92
C PHE A 55 -0.45 9.85 4.76
N PHE A 56 0.36 9.79 3.70
CA PHE A 56 0.13 8.92 2.55
C PHE A 56 0.11 7.44 2.95
N ALA A 57 1.06 6.99 3.76
CA ALA A 57 1.13 5.60 4.23
C ALA A 57 -0.11 5.21 5.07
N ILE A 58 -0.58 6.10 5.94
CA ILE A 58 -1.81 5.89 6.74
C ILE A 58 -3.03 5.79 5.82
N VAL A 59 -3.18 6.69 4.85
CA VAL A 59 -4.28 6.65 3.88
C VAL A 59 -4.26 5.35 3.08
N MET A 60 -3.09 4.92 2.61
CA MET A 60 -2.94 3.66 1.89
C MET A 60 -3.27 2.46 2.77
N LEU A 61 -2.82 2.44 4.02
CA LEU A 61 -3.17 1.40 4.98
C LEU A 61 -4.69 1.32 5.22
N LEU A 62 -5.35 2.46 5.39
CA LEU A 62 -6.81 2.53 5.53
C LEU A 62 -7.54 2.03 4.28
N LEU A 63 -7.07 2.38 3.07
CA LEU A 63 -7.59 1.85 1.82
C LEU A 63 -7.48 0.33 1.76
N LEU A 64 -6.34 -0.21 2.14
CA LEU A 64 -6.09 -1.66 2.18
C LEU A 64 -7.02 -2.36 3.18
N LEU A 65 -7.20 -1.80 4.38
CA LEU A 65 -8.03 -2.39 5.44
C LEU A 65 -9.53 -2.31 5.12
N THR A 66 -9.99 -1.18 4.56
CA THR A 66 -11.43 -0.92 4.35
C THR A 66 -11.92 -1.24 2.94
N GLY A 67 -11.00 -1.48 2.00
CA GLY A 67 -11.31 -1.69 0.59
C GLY A 67 -11.62 -0.42 -0.20
N GLY A 68 -11.47 0.77 0.41
CA GLY A 68 -11.58 2.07 -0.28
C GLY A 68 -12.99 2.51 -0.71
N GLY A 69 -14.02 1.73 -0.40
CA GLY A 69 -15.40 2.01 -0.80
C GLY A 69 -16.11 3.13 -0.03
N TRP A 70 -15.37 4.12 0.51
CA TRP A 70 -15.96 5.17 1.36
C TRP A 70 -16.93 6.09 0.61
N PHE A 71 -16.71 6.27 -0.68
CA PHE A 71 -17.53 7.12 -1.56
C PHE A 71 -18.73 6.39 -2.17
N LEU A 72 -18.87 5.09 -1.91
CA LEU A 72 -19.97 4.27 -2.39
C LEU A 72 -21.14 4.30 -1.41
N ASP A 73 -22.37 4.23 -1.95
CA ASP A 73 -23.57 4.00 -1.17
C ASP A 73 -23.49 2.67 -0.41
N LYS A 74 -24.22 2.55 0.71
CA LYS A 74 -24.19 1.35 1.57
C LYS A 74 -24.40 0.04 0.79
N LYS A 75 -25.34 0.04 -0.17
CA LYS A 75 -25.66 -1.14 -0.99
C LYS A 75 -24.52 -1.47 -1.96
N ALA A 76 -24.01 -0.47 -2.69
CA ALA A 76 -22.88 -0.66 -3.60
C ALA A 76 -21.60 -1.07 -2.86
N ARG A 77 -21.37 -0.53 -1.64
CA ARG A 77 -20.26 -0.93 -0.77
C ARG A 77 -20.38 -2.38 -0.31
N ALA A 78 -21.59 -2.86 0.03
CA ALA A 78 -21.80 -4.25 0.41
C ALA A 78 -21.49 -5.21 -0.74
N ILE A 79 -21.87 -4.84 -1.98
CA ILE A 79 -21.56 -5.62 -3.19
C ILE A 79 -20.06 -5.58 -3.49
N ALA A 80 -19.41 -4.41 -3.40
CA ALA A 80 -17.98 -4.25 -3.66
C ALA A 80 -17.09 -4.92 -2.61
N ASN A 81 -17.59 -5.17 -1.40
CA ASN A 81 -16.93 -5.88 -0.32
C ASN A 81 -17.53 -7.29 -0.12
N ASP A 82 -17.78 -8.00 -1.19
CA ASP A 82 -18.19 -9.39 -1.18
C ASP A 82 -17.09 -10.30 -0.57
N GLU A 83 -17.45 -11.55 -0.28
CA GLU A 83 -16.55 -12.51 0.37
C GLU A 83 -15.23 -12.74 -0.39
N PRO A 84 -15.20 -12.89 -1.74
CA PRO A 84 -13.97 -12.99 -2.51
C PRO A 84 -13.07 -11.77 -2.38
N SER A 85 -13.63 -10.55 -2.39
CA SER A 85 -12.88 -9.31 -2.25
C SER A 85 -12.25 -9.16 -0.86
N VAL A 86 -12.99 -9.55 0.20
CA VAL A 86 -12.46 -9.58 1.58
C VAL A 86 -11.33 -10.59 1.71
N SER A 87 -11.48 -11.78 1.13
CA SER A 87 -10.46 -12.83 1.13
C SER A 87 -9.19 -12.39 0.42
N SER A 88 -9.30 -11.76 -0.75
CA SER A 88 -8.16 -11.21 -1.51
C SER A 88 -7.40 -10.16 -0.69
N ARG A 89 -8.10 -9.26 0.00
CA ARG A 89 -7.48 -8.26 0.88
C ARG A 89 -6.75 -8.89 2.06
N GLN A 90 -7.37 -9.85 2.73
CA GLN A 90 -6.73 -10.56 3.83
C GLN A 90 -5.46 -11.29 3.38
N ARG A 91 -5.48 -11.91 2.21
CA ARG A 91 -4.30 -12.54 1.60
C ARG A 91 -3.21 -11.51 1.30
N ALA A 92 -3.57 -10.38 0.72
CA ALA A 92 -2.64 -9.28 0.43
C ALA A 92 -1.99 -8.73 1.69
N ILE A 93 -2.77 -8.52 2.76
CA ILE A 93 -2.26 -8.05 4.06
C ILE A 93 -1.28 -9.08 4.66
N LYS A 94 -1.60 -10.37 4.61
CA LYS A 94 -0.69 -11.43 5.09
C LYS A 94 0.63 -11.42 4.33
N ILE A 95 0.60 -11.29 3.00
CA ILE A 95 1.80 -11.21 2.16
C ILE A 95 2.62 -9.96 2.53
N GLY A 96 1.99 -8.79 2.60
CA GLY A 96 2.66 -7.56 2.99
C GLY A 96 3.29 -7.63 4.37
N PHE A 97 2.61 -8.23 5.34
CA PHE A 97 3.14 -8.45 6.69
C PHE A 97 4.39 -9.35 6.69
N VAL A 98 4.33 -10.47 5.98
CA VAL A 98 5.49 -11.39 5.87
C VAL A 98 6.67 -10.68 5.22
N VAL A 99 6.44 -9.92 4.14
CA VAL A 99 7.50 -9.15 3.47
C VAL A 99 8.08 -8.08 4.41
N SER A 100 7.25 -7.39 5.20
CA SER A 100 7.74 -6.43 6.21
C SER A 100 8.65 -7.10 7.22
N LEU A 101 8.30 -8.28 7.74
CA LEU A 101 9.14 -9.04 8.67
C LEU A 101 10.46 -9.48 8.04
N VAL A 102 10.41 -10.03 6.83
CA VAL A 102 11.62 -10.42 6.10
C VAL A 102 12.53 -9.21 5.88
N THR A 103 11.96 -8.07 5.47
CA THR A 103 12.72 -6.81 5.30
C THR A 103 13.31 -6.35 6.62
N CYS A 104 12.57 -6.45 7.73
CA CYS A 104 13.07 -6.12 9.05
C CYS A 104 14.31 -6.97 9.42
N PHE A 105 14.25 -8.28 9.20
CA PHE A 105 15.40 -9.17 9.44
C PHE A 105 16.60 -8.83 8.55
N LEU A 106 16.37 -8.48 7.28
CA LEU A 106 17.43 -8.05 6.38
C LEU A 106 18.07 -6.74 6.85
N VAL A 107 17.26 -5.76 7.27
CA VAL A 107 17.77 -4.49 7.83
C VAL A 107 18.63 -4.74 9.07
N VAL A 108 18.18 -5.61 9.98
CA VAL A 108 18.96 -5.98 11.17
C VAL A 108 20.26 -6.68 10.78
N ALA A 109 20.23 -7.59 9.81
CA ALA A 109 21.43 -8.33 9.36
C ALA A 109 22.47 -7.42 8.67
N VAL A 110 22.02 -6.37 7.96
CA VAL A 110 22.91 -5.41 7.26
C VAL A 110 23.42 -4.31 8.19
N SER A 111 22.64 -3.95 9.23
CA SER A 111 22.95 -2.85 10.15
C SER A 111 24.36 -2.85 10.76
N PRO A 112 25.03 -3.99 11.05
CA PRO A 112 26.42 -3.97 11.52
C PRO A 112 27.45 -3.54 10.47
N PHE A 113 27.11 -3.66 9.17
CA PHE A 113 28.01 -3.34 8.05
C PHE A 113 27.73 -1.95 7.47
N ASP A 114 26.45 -1.55 7.48
CA ASP A 114 25.99 -0.24 7.00
C ASP A 114 24.90 0.26 7.95
N PRO A 115 25.25 1.11 8.94
CA PRO A 115 24.31 1.60 9.93
C PRO A 115 23.28 2.53 9.30
N LEU A 116 22.03 2.06 9.27
CA LEU A 116 20.91 2.82 8.75
C LEU A 116 20.25 3.67 9.84
N PRO A 117 19.97 4.96 9.59
CA PRO A 117 19.13 5.77 10.49
C PRO A 117 17.77 5.11 10.71
N ALA A 118 17.26 5.16 11.94
CA ALA A 118 16.01 4.50 12.31
C ALA A 118 14.82 4.90 11.41
N GLN A 119 14.77 6.17 11.01
CA GLN A 119 13.75 6.68 10.08
C GLN A 119 13.84 6.00 8.72
N ARG A 120 15.04 5.84 8.17
CA ARG A 120 15.26 5.18 6.88
C ARG A 120 14.90 3.69 6.95
N ALA A 121 15.32 3.02 8.02
CA ALA A 121 14.95 1.62 8.26
C ALA A 121 13.43 1.42 8.33
N ALA A 122 12.73 2.24 9.10
CA ALA A 122 11.27 2.20 9.21
C ALA A 122 10.58 2.47 7.88
N HIS A 123 11.05 3.45 7.10
CA HIS A 123 10.54 3.76 5.77
C HIS A 123 10.68 2.57 4.81
N ILE A 124 11.83 1.93 4.77
CA ILE A 124 12.09 0.76 3.92
C ILE A 124 11.13 -0.38 4.29
N ILE A 125 11.01 -0.72 5.57
CA ILE A 125 10.15 -1.81 6.04
C ILE A 125 8.68 -1.53 5.71
N ALA A 126 8.18 -0.33 5.98
CA ALA A 126 6.79 0.04 5.73
C ALA A 126 6.48 0.09 4.22
N SER A 127 7.36 0.64 3.40
CA SER A 127 7.18 0.74 1.95
C SER A 127 7.19 -0.63 1.29
N MET A 128 8.10 -1.53 1.70
CA MET A 128 8.14 -2.91 1.20
C MET A 128 6.85 -3.66 1.54
N GLY A 129 6.38 -3.55 2.77
CA GLY A 129 5.14 -4.20 3.21
C GLY A 129 3.91 -3.67 2.48
N LEU A 130 3.70 -2.35 2.48
CA LEU A 130 2.55 -1.71 1.83
C LEU A 130 2.58 -1.92 0.31
N GLY A 131 3.70 -1.65 -0.33
CA GLY A 131 3.83 -1.79 -1.78
C GLY A 131 3.55 -3.21 -2.24
N THR A 132 4.13 -4.22 -1.57
CA THR A 132 3.89 -5.63 -1.90
C THR A 132 2.44 -6.04 -1.62
N ALA A 133 1.81 -5.54 -0.54
CA ALA A 133 0.40 -5.81 -0.27
C ALA A 133 -0.51 -5.29 -1.40
N PHE A 134 -0.28 -4.07 -1.89
CA PHE A 134 -1.05 -3.51 -3.01
C PHE A 134 -0.82 -4.25 -4.32
N VAL A 135 0.41 -4.66 -4.63
CA VAL A 135 0.69 -5.50 -5.80
C VAL A 135 -0.05 -6.84 -5.69
N ALA A 136 0.03 -7.50 -4.53
CA ALA A 136 -0.64 -8.77 -4.30
C ALA A 136 -2.17 -8.64 -4.37
N LEU A 137 -2.75 -7.55 -3.85
CA LEU A 137 -4.18 -7.25 -3.96
C LEU A 137 -4.60 -7.12 -5.43
N GLY A 138 -3.91 -6.27 -6.18
CA GLY A 138 -4.24 -6.04 -7.58
C GLY A 138 -4.10 -7.30 -8.43
N MET A 139 -3.03 -8.07 -8.23
CA MET A 139 -2.87 -9.35 -8.94
C MET A 139 -4.00 -10.32 -8.61
N SER A 140 -4.38 -10.48 -7.34
CA SER A 140 -5.44 -11.40 -6.94
C SER A 140 -6.81 -10.99 -7.52
N GLU A 141 -7.10 -9.70 -7.61
CA GLU A 141 -8.34 -9.18 -8.21
C GLU A 141 -8.33 -9.29 -9.74
N LEU A 142 -7.19 -9.05 -10.40
CA LEU A 142 -7.08 -9.23 -11.86
C LEU A 142 -7.32 -10.68 -12.28
N PHE A 143 -6.75 -11.63 -11.54
CA PHE A 143 -6.96 -13.07 -11.82
C PHE A 143 -8.38 -13.56 -11.49
N ALA A 144 -9.09 -12.90 -10.58
CA ALA A 144 -10.46 -13.25 -10.25
C ALA A 144 -11.47 -12.73 -11.31
N HIS A 145 -11.10 -11.74 -12.13
CA HIS A 145 -11.95 -11.11 -13.12
C HIS A 145 -11.61 -11.52 -14.58
N GLY A 146 -10.55 -12.30 -14.81
CA GLY A 146 -10.15 -12.89 -16.09
C GLY A 146 -10.64 -14.32 -16.22
#